data_fdf4282d99331f07849e88c6c9782a4b
#
_entry.id   fdf4282d99331f07849e88c6c9782a4b
#
_cell.length_a   1.000
_cell.length_b   1.000
_cell.length_c   1.000
_cell.angle_alpha   90.00
_cell.angle_beta   90.00
_cell.angle_gamma   90.00
#
_symmetry.space_group_name_H-M   'P 1'
#
loop_
_entity.id
_entity.type
_entity.pdbx_description
1 polymer ?
#
loop_
_entity_poly.entity_id
_entity_poly.type
_entity_poly.pdbx_seq_one_letter_code
_entity_poly.pdbx_strand_id
1 'polypeptide(L)'
;MQHAYNEAISAWIADEVPIGAVVVHDEQIIATAHNQTRTQNDPTAHAEMIAITIAANHIGDWRLNECKLFVTKEPCPMCSGATIMSRIGEVHFSFEDPKMGGLGGAISLHCLLYTSPSPRDRTRSRMPSSA
;
A
#
# COMPACT_ATOMS: atom_id res chain seq x y z
N MET A 1 6.70 6.28 7.75
CA MET A 1 6.41 7.14 6.57
C MET A 1 7.65 7.78 5.97
N GLN A 2 8.64 8.14 6.79
CA GLN A 2 9.87 8.73 6.25
C GLN A 2 10.57 7.79 5.28
N HIS A 3 10.61 6.51 5.58
CA HIS A 3 11.22 5.54 4.68
C HIS A 3 10.46 5.41 3.37
N ALA A 4 9.15 5.58 3.41
CA ALA A 4 8.35 5.58 2.17
C ALA A 4 8.70 6.79 1.32
N TYR A 5 8.90 7.95 1.94
CA TYR A 5 9.33 9.14 1.19
C TYR A 5 10.73 8.94 0.61
N ASN A 6 11.62 8.29 1.33
CA ASN A 6 12.95 8.00 0.82
C ASN A 6 12.87 7.12 -0.43
N GLU A 7 11.96 6.14 -0.42
CA GLU A 7 11.74 5.30 -1.59
C GLU A 7 11.14 6.10 -2.75
N ALA A 8 10.27 7.05 -2.45
CA ALA A 8 9.72 7.91 -3.48
C ALA A 8 10.82 8.75 -4.14
N ILE A 9 11.79 9.21 -3.36
CA ILE A 9 12.94 9.95 -3.89
C ILE A 9 13.77 9.03 -4.78
N SER A 10 13.96 7.79 -4.38
CA SER A 10 14.67 6.80 -5.21
C SER A 10 13.97 6.59 -6.54
N ALA A 11 12.64 6.54 -6.52
CA ALA A 11 11.86 6.43 -7.76
C ALA A 11 12.10 7.64 -8.64
N TRP A 12 12.06 8.83 -8.06
CA TRP A 12 12.26 10.06 -8.80
C TRP A 12 13.62 10.08 -9.49
N ILE A 13 14.66 9.66 -8.76
CA ILE A 13 16.02 9.59 -9.30
C ILE A 13 16.09 8.60 -10.45
N ALA A 14 15.33 7.52 -10.38
CA ALA A 14 15.30 6.48 -11.42
C ALA A 14 14.33 6.82 -12.56
N ASP A 15 13.80 8.04 -12.60
CA ASP A 15 12.88 8.49 -13.64
C ASP A 15 11.58 7.69 -13.62
N GLU A 16 11.12 7.33 -12.45
CA GLU A 16 9.85 6.68 -12.22
C GLU A 16 8.89 7.63 -11.53
N VAL A 17 7.62 7.28 -11.51
CA VAL A 17 6.65 8.04 -10.72
C VAL A 17 7.07 7.99 -9.25
N PRO A 18 7.16 9.13 -8.56
CA PRO A 18 7.75 9.18 -7.21
C PRO A 18 6.80 8.67 -6.14
N ILE A 19 6.62 7.38 -6.10
CA ILE A 19 5.81 6.70 -5.08
C ILE A 19 6.70 5.68 -4.38
N GLY A 20 6.67 5.70 -3.05
CA GLY A 20 7.40 4.76 -2.22
C GLY A 20 6.48 4.07 -1.26
N ALA A 21 6.81 2.83 -0.91
CA ALA A 21 6.01 2.00 -0.02
C ALA A 21 6.90 1.21 0.92
N VAL A 22 6.42 1.01 2.14
CA VAL A 22 7.13 0.28 3.18
C VAL A 22 6.11 -0.61 3.90
N VAL A 23 6.49 -1.85 4.19
CA VAL A 23 5.68 -2.74 5.00
C VAL A 23 6.39 -2.97 6.32
N VAL A 24 5.64 -2.84 7.42
CA VAL A 24 6.15 -2.98 8.78
C VAL A 24 5.43 -4.15 9.45
N HIS A 25 6.20 -4.99 10.13
CA HIS A 25 5.71 -6.11 10.92
C HIS A 25 6.46 -6.13 12.24
N ASP A 26 5.73 -6.15 13.37
CA ASP A 26 6.35 -6.12 14.71
C ASP A 26 7.31 -4.95 14.84
N GLU A 27 6.89 -3.78 14.36
CA GLU A 27 7.67 -2.54 14.44
C GLU A 27 8.99 -2.60 13.68
N GLN A 28 9.14 -3.57 12.79
CA GLN A 28 10.31 -3.69 11.94
C GLN A 28 9.92 -3.56 10.48
N ILE A 29 10.75 -2.86 9.73
CA ILE A 29 10.56 -2.73 8.28
C ILE A 29 10.97 -4.04 7.64
N ILE A 30 10.03 -4.70 6.96
CA ILE A 30 10.31 -5.98 6.29
C ILE A 30 10.30 -5.86 4.78
N ALA A 31 9.84 -4.74 4.23
CA ALA A 31 9.84 -4.52 2.80
C ALA A 31 9.89 -3.03 2.52
N THR A 32 10.70 -2.64 1.55
CA THR A 32 10.72 -1.28 1.00
C THR A 32 10.68 -1.38 -0.51
N ALA A 33 9.97 -0.47 -1.16
CA ALA A 33 9.87 -0.50 -2.61
C ALA A 33 9.51 0.87 -3.15
N HIS A 34 9.81 1.07 -4.42
CA HIS A 34 9.38 2.25 -5.15
C HIS A 34 8.80 1.83 -6.49
N ASN A 35 8.07 2.72 -7.13
CA ASN A 35 7.45 2.44 -8.41
C ASN A 35 8.52 2.09 -9.43
N GLN A 36 8.28 1.02 -10.22
CA GLN A 36 9.24 0.52 -11.19
C GLN A 36 8.58 0.12 -12.51
N THR A 37 7.47 0.75 -12.86
CA THR A 37 6.75 0.40 -14.08
C THR A 37 7.63 0.53 -15.33
N ARG A 38 8.43 1.58 -15.39
CA ARG A 38 9.31 1.80 -16.55
C ARG A 38 10.53 0.89 -16.49
N THR A 39 11.16 0.80 -15.35
CA THR A 39 12.37 0.00 -15.17
C THR A 39 12.11 -1.47 -15.50
N GLN A 40 10.98 -2.01 -15.05
CA GLN A 40 10.65 -3.41 -15.26
C GLN A 40 9.79 -3.64 -16.48
N ASN A 41 9.38 -2.57 -17.16
CA ASN A 41 8.46 -2.65 -18.29
C ASN A 41 7.22 -3.45 -17.91
N ASP A 42 6.69 -3.16 -16.71
CA ASP A 42 5.61 -3.89 -16.10
C ASP A 42 4.57 -2.90 -15.58
N PRO A 43 3.37 -2.85 -16.16
CA PRO A 43 2.36 -1.88 -15.75
C PRO A 43 1.86 -2.10 -14.32
N THR A 44 2.10 -3.26 -13.74
CA THR A 44 1.68 -3.55 -12.36
C THR A 44 2.79 -3.36 -11.35
N ALA A 45 3.98 -2.91 -11.76
CA ALA A 45 5.12 -2.75 -10.85
C ALA A 45 5.02 -1.45 -10.04
N HIS A 46 3.90 -1.29 -9.36
CA HIS A 46 3.70 -0.20 -8.42
C HIS A 46 4.42 -0.50 -7.10
N ALA A 47 4.81 0.55 -6.39
CA ALA A 47 5.54 0.39 -5.13
C ALA A 47 4.81 -0.54 -4.17
N GLU A 48 3.50 -0.38 -4.06
CA GLU A 48 2.69 -1.18 -3.14
C GLU A 48 2.70 -2.66 -3.52
N MET A 49 2.57 -2.95 -4.81
CA MET A 49 2.57 -4.34 -5.30
C MET A 49 3.89 -5.01 -4.99
N ILE A 50 4.99 -4.31 -5.24
CA ILE A 50 6.32 -4.84 -5.00
C ILE A 50 6.54 -5.06 -3.49
N ALA A 51 6.15 -4.08 -2.68
CA ALA A 51 6.33 -4.19 -1.23
C ALA A 51 5.52 -5.34 -0.64
N ILE A 52 4.28 -5.51 -1.10
CA ILE A 52 3.42 -6.61 -0.64
C ILE A 52 4.07 -7.96 -0.97
N THR A 53 4.58 -8.11 -2.18
CA THR A 53 5.22 -9.36 -2.60
C THR A 53 6.46 -9.65 -1.75
N ILE A 54 7.29 -8.64 -1.52
CA ILE A 54 8.48 -8.81 -0.68
C ILE A 54 8.08 -9.20 0.74
N ALA A 55 7.09 -8.53 1.30
CA ALA A 55 6.66 -8.80 2.66
C ALA A 55 6.11 -10.23 2.80
N ALA A 56 5.30 -10.66 1.84
CA ALA A 56 4.73 -12.01 1.88
C ALA A 56 5.82 -13.08 1.82
N ASN A 57 6.83 -12.85 0.97
CA ASN A 57 7.95 -13.79 0.88
C ASN A 57 8.80 -13.78 2.15
N HIS A 58 8.95 -12.62 2.77
CA HIS A 58 9.72 -12.51 4.01
C HIS A 58 9.02 -13.27 5.15
N ILE A 59 7.71 -13.13 5.26
CA ILE A 59 6.93 -13.78 6.32
C ILE A 59 6.72 -15.26 6.00
N GLY A 60 6.67 -15.63 4.71
CA GLY A 60 6.40 -16.99 4.30
C GLY A 60 4.92 -17.31 4.28
N ASP A 61 4.07 -16.29 4.17
CA ASP A 61 2.62 -16.44 4.13
C ASP A 61 2.06 -15.31 3.28
N TRP A 62 1.05 -15.60 2.48
CA TRP A 62 0.41 -14.56 1.66
C TRP A 62 -0.47 -13.64 2.51
N ARG A 63 -0.86 -14.08 3.72
CA ARG A 63 -1.71 -13.27 4.60
C ARG A 63 -0.84 -12.34 5.43
N LEU A 64 -1.15 -11.05 5.37
CA LEU A 64 -0.36 -10.02 6.02
C LEU A 64 -1.17 -9.31 7.11
N ASN A 65 -1.94 -10.08 7.89
CA ASN A 65 -2.85 -9.55 8.89
C ASN A 65 -2.17 -8.67 9.93
N GLU A 66 -0.93 -8.99 10.26
CA GLU A 66 -0.20 -8.29 11.31
C GLU A 66 0.72 -7.21 10.76
N CYS A 67 0.58 -6.90 9.47
CA CYS A 67 1.45 -5.93 8.81
C CYS A 67 0.75 -4.60 8.58
N LYS A 68 1.55 -3.55 8.49
CA LYS A 68 1.10 -2.21 8.14
C LYS A 68 1.82 -1.77 6.88
N LEU A 69 1.07 -1.20 5.95
CA LEU A 69 1.63 -0.63 4.73
C LEU A 69 1.66 0.89 4.86
N PHE A 70 2.82 1.48 4.60
CA PHE A 70 2.99 2.92 4.54
C PHE A 70 3.34 3.28 3.12
N VAL A 71 2.56 4.14 2.49
CA VAL A 71 2.78 4.55 1.11
C VAL A 71 2.61 6.06 1.02
N THR A 72 3.36 6.69 0.12
CA THR A 72 3.36 8.16 0.04
C THR A 72 2.06 8.72 -0.54
N LYS A 73 1.38 7.95 -1.36
CA LYS A 73 0.15 8.37 -2.01
C LYS A 73 -0.90 7.29 -1.89
N GLU A 74 -2.16 7.68 -1.83
CA GLU A 74 -3.27 6.73 -1.76
C GLU A 74 -3.16 5.68 -2.87
N PRO A 75 -3.25 4.39 -2.54
CA PRO A 75 -3.16 3.34 -3.55
C PRO A 75 -4.25 3.45 -4.61
N CYS A 76 -3.88 3.15 -5.84
CA CYS A 76 -4.82 3.05 -6.96
C CYS A 76 -5.74 1.85 -6.76
N PRO A 77 -6.77 1.66 -7.62
CA PRO A 77 -7.67 0.52 -7.44
C PRO A 77 -6.97 -0.84 -7.46
N MET A 78 -5.96 -1.02 -8.31
CA MET A 78 -5.22 -2.26 -8.35
C MET A 78 -4.51 -2.53 -7.03
N CYS A 79 -3.77 -1.54 -6.51
CA CYS A 79 -3.02 -1.70 -5.28
C CYS A 79 -3.95 -1.78 -4.07
N SER A 80 -5.05 -1.03 -4.08
CA SER A 80 -6.04 -1.12 -3.02
C SER A 80 -6.64 -2.52 -2.96
N GLY A 81 -6.97 -3.09 -4.12
CA GLY A 81 -7.44 -4.46 -4.20
C GLY A 81 -6.41 -5.42 -3.64
N ALA A 82 -5.13 -5.19 -3.94
CA ALA A 82 -4.06 -6.04 -3.43
C ALA A 82 -3.95 -5.97 -1.90
N THR A 83 -4.13 -4.79 -1.30
CA THR A 83 -4.11 -4.67 0.16
C THR A 83 -5.24 -5.45 0.79
N ILE A 84 -6.41 -5.45 0.16
CA ILE A 84 -7.56 -6.19 0.64
C ILE A 84 -7.32 -7.69 0.48
N MET A 85 -6.86 -8.11 -0.69
CA MET A 85 -6.64 -9.52 -0.98
C MET A 85 -5.55 -10.14 -0.09
N SER A 86 -4.53 -9.36 0.23
CA SER A 86 -3.44 -9.83 1.08
C SER A 86 -3.75 -9.68 2.57
N ARG A 87 -4.89 -9.10 2.90
CA ARG A 87 -5.36 -8.94 4.28
C ARG A 87 -4.43 -8.10 5.14
N ILE A 88 -3.83 -7.08 4.56
CA ILE A 88 -3.00 -6.15 5.32
C ILE A 88 -3.85 -5.49 6.42
N GLY A 89 -3.28 -5.41 7.62
CA GLY A 89 -4.01 -4.91 8.77
C GLY A 89 -4.31 -3.42 8.73
N GLU A 90 -3.37 -2.63 8.25
CA GLU A 90 -3.53 -1.18 8.17
C GLU A 90 -2.81 -0.64 6.95
N VAL A 91 -3.37 0.40 6.36
CA VAL A 91 -2.75 1.13 5.27
C VAL A 91 -2.72 2.61 5.64
N HIS A 92 -1.53 3.21 5.57
CA HIS A 92 -1.32 4.62 5.84
C HIS A 92 -0.78 5.30 4.60
N PHE A 93 -1.36 6.43 4.22
CA PHE A 93 -0.86 7.21 3.08
C PHE A 93 -0.96 8.70 3.40
N SER A 94 -0.12 9.49 2.73
CA SER A 94 -0.02 10.92 3.01
C SER A 94 -0.97 11.76 2.17
N PHE A 95 -1.19 11.36 0.92
CA PHE A 95 -2.00 12.16 0.00
C PHE A 95 -3.16 11.34 -0.52
N GLU A 96 -4.36 11.94 -0.49
CA GLU A 96 -5.50 11.36 -1.19
C GLU A 96 -5.38 11.60 -2.68
N ASP A 97 -5.94 10.69 -3.46
CA ASP A 97 -5.97 10.82 -4.90
C ASP A 97 -7.44 10.83 -5.35
N PRO A 98 -8.01 12.00 -5.60
CA PRO A 98 -9.42 12.08 -5.98
C PRO A 98 -9.72 11.50 -7.36
N LYS A 99 -8.70 11.23 -8.18
CA LYS A 99 -8.91 10.67 -9.52
C LYS A 99 -8.79 9.16 -9.54
N MET A 100 -7.82 8.61 -8.83
CA MET A 100 -7.49 7.18 -8.92
C MET A 100 -7.39 6.48 -7.57
N GLY A 101 -7.64 7.18 -6.48
CA GLY A 101 -7.53 6.57 -5.17
C GLY A 101 -8.57 5.50 -4.94
N GLY A 102 -8.17 4.35 -4.45
CA GLY A 102 -9.04 3.20 -4.22
C GLY A 102 -9.50 3.03 -2.78
N LEU A 103 -9.05 3.90 -1.88
CA LEU A 103 -9.38 3.81 -0.45
C LEU A 103 -10.14 5.05 0.02
N GLY A 104 -11.02 5.57 -0.82
CA GLY A 104 -11.90 6.68 -0.49
C GLY A 104 -11.72 7.90 -1.38
N GLY A 105 -10.61 8.01 -2.12
CA GLY A 105 -10.35 9.16 -2.97
C GLY A 105 -11.32 9.22 -4.14
N ALA A 106 -11.25 8.23 -5.02
CA ALA A 106 -12.15 8.13 -6.17
C ALA A 106 -13.22 7.08 -5.94
N ILE A 107 -12.83 5.92 -5.42
CA ILE A 107 -13.74 4.85 -5.07
C ILE A 107 -13.30 4.27 -3.73
N SER A 108 -14.18 3.49 -3.12
CA SER A 108 -13.94 2.95 -1.78
C SER A 108 -13.90 1.44 -1.81
N LEU A 109 -12.83 0.87 -2.36
CA LEU A 109 -12.68 -0.57 -2.46
C LEU A 109 -12.59 -1.24 -1.09
N HIS A 110 -12.09 -0.52 -0.10
CA HIS A 110 -12.02 -1.07 1.26
C HIS A 110 -13.39 -1.43 1.82
N CYS A 111 -14.47 -0.95 1.20
CA CYS A 111 -15.81 -1.36 1.58
C CYS A 111 -16.04 -2.85 1.36
N LEU A 112 -15.25 -3.49 0.50
CA LEU A 112 -15.35 -4.93 0.30
C LEU A 112 -15.03 -5.72 1.55
N LEU A 113 -14.27 -5.13 2.47
CA LEU A 113 -13.99 -5.76 3.76
C LEU A 113 -15.23 -5.83 4.64
N TYR A 114 -16.26 -5.06 4.31
CA TYR A 114 -17.43 -4.92 5.15
C TYR A 114 -18.49 -5.96 4.87
N THR A 115 -18.18 -6.94 4.06
CA THR A 115 -18.95 -8.15 4.08
C THR A 115 -18.76 -8.83 5.44
N SER A 116 -17.65 -8.52 6.11
CA SER A 116 -17.45 -8.89 7.49
C SER A 116 -18.33 -8.02 8.38
N PRO A 117 -18.88 -8.58 9.44
CA PRO A 117 -19.78 -7.83 10.31
C PRO A 117 -19.10 -6.83 11.25
N SER A 118 -17.79 -6.80 11.31
CA SER A 118 -17.10 -6.00 12.31
C SER A 118 -16.98 -4.54 11.90
N PRO A 119 -17.63 -3.63 12.62
CA PRO A 119 -17.47 -2.20 12.34
C PRO A 119 -16.06 -1.71 12.66
N ARG A 120 -15.36 -2.42 13.53
CA ARG A 120 -14.00 -2.05 13.89
C ARG A 120 -13.07 -2.17 12.70
N ASP A 121 -13.26 -3.21 11.90
CA ASP A 121 -12.43 -3.39 10.71
C ASP A 121 -12.66 -2.25 9.73
N ARG A 122 -13.90 -1.80 9.63
CA ARG A 122 -14.22 -0.67 8.78
C ARG A 122 -13.49 0.59 9.24
N THR A 123 -13.52 0.85 10.54
CA THR A 123 -12.88 2.02 11.10
C THR A 123 -11.37 1.97 10.84
N ARG A 124 -10.78 0.81 11.08
CA ARG A 124 -9.35 0.65 10.89
C ARG A 124 -8.94 0.87 9.45
N SER A 125 -9.70 0.33 8.52
CA SER A 125 -9.31 0.43 7.12
C SER A 125 -9.41 1.86 6.59
N ARG A 126 -10.14 2.75 7.25
CA ARG A 126 -10.24 4.12 6.84
C ARG A 126 -9.31 5.07 7.58
N MET A 127 -8.69 4.59 8.63
CA MET A 127 -7.79 5.42 9.40
C MET A 127 -6.72 6.08 8.55
N PRO A 128 -6.11 5.37 7.63
CA PRO A 128 -5.02 5.95 6.85
C PRO A 128 -5.46 7.14 6.02
N SER A 129 -6.69 7.17 5.59
CA SER A 129 -7.15 8.23 4.70
C SER A 129 -7.18 9.58 5.38
N SER A 130 -7.18 9.60 6.69
CA SER A 130 -7.21 10.84 7.42
C SER A 130 -5.82 11.37 7.75
N ALA A 131 -4.82 10.62 7.45
CA ALA A 131 -3.45 11.00 7.79
C ALA A 131 -2.93 12.17 6.96
#